data_658f38bbb41639e437dc819f99c25de2
#
_entry.id   658f38bbb41639e437dc819f99c25de2
#
_cell.length_a   1.000
_cell.length_b   1.000
_cell.length_c   1.000
_cell.angle_alpha   90.00
_cell.angle_beta   90.00
_cell.angle_gamma   90.00
#
_symmetry.space_group_name_H-M   'P 1'
#
loop_
_entity.id
_entity.type
_entity.pdbx_description
1 polymer ?
#
loop_
_entity_poly.entity_id
_entity_poly.type
_entity_poly.pdbx_seq_one_letter_code
_entity_poly.pdbx_strand_id
1 'polypeptide(L)'
;IPPGQIRLMFNENPYGPSPKALAEVAKILPKTAYYPGAIEDDLMGLFMARHQLDREQVFLASGSNEGLQAAMMAFGKHGKVISPALTYSDHLQYAEKLGVAVHRVPLRDDMAIDLEAMARAVDDSVSLVYLCNPNNPTGMAIDGDELRSFCREISPRVPILIDEAYNELTDKPDYTSMVDLVRGGANILITRTFSKIFGMAGLRVGYGMGHPDIVSVVNDNVMAWRNGVGLYAAYHSYLDEDFIAFSRDKILQGRGMVNATFRRHGIEPLPSQTSFVYADIQRDADVFKAKMAARNIKIRGIY
;
A
#
# COMPACT_ATOMS: atom_id res chain seq x y z
N ILE A 1 -10.76 18.58 -9.11
CA ILE A 1 -12.07 18.02 -8.68
C ILE A 1 -13.09 19.11 -8.96
N PRO A 2 -14.21 18.82 -9.66
CA PRO A 2 -15.27 19.82 -9.90
C PRO A 2 -15.77 20.42 -8.58
N PRO A 3 -16.12 21.71 -8.54
CA PRO A 3 -16.68 22.32 -7.35
C PRO A 3 -17.90 21.56 -6.83
N GLY A 4 -17.99 21.35 -5.53
CA GLY A 4 -19.08 20.62 -4.87
C GLY A 4 -19.08 19.10 -5.05
N GLN A 5 -18.07 18.51 -5.71
CA GLN A 5 -17.93 17.06 -5.81
C GLN A 5 -17.15 16.49 -4.63
N ILE A 6 -17.71 15.48 -3.98
CA ILE A 6 -17.04 14.66 -2.96
C ILE A 6 -16.48 13.41 -3.66
N ARG A 7 -15.14 13.24 -3.61
CA ARG A 7 -14.43 12.13 -4.26
C ARG A 7 -13.90 11.15 -3.21
N LEU A 8 -14.50 9.97 -3.15
CA LEU A 8 -14.16 8.93 -2.17
C LEU A 8 -13.67 7.62 -2.83
N MET A 9 -13.50 7.59 -4.16
CA MET A 9 -13.29 6.37 -4.92
C MET A 9 -11.83 5.89 -5.00
N PHE A 10 -10.85 6.70 -4.58
CA PHE A 10 -9.42 6.39 -4.72
C PHE A 10 -8.67 6.30 -3.40
N ASN A 11 -9.39 6.34 -2.27
CA ASN A 11 -8.79 6.25 -0.94
C ASN A 11 -7.72 7.32 -0.71
N GLU A 12 -7.98 8.53 -1.19
CA GLU A 12 -7.09 9.69 -1.07
C GLU A 12 -7.24 10.35 0.30
N ASN A 13 -6.19 11.04 0.75
CA ASN A 13 -6.25 11.92 1.91
C ASN A 13 -6.54 13.36 1.44
N PRO A 14 -7.74 13.91 1.72
CA PRO A 14 -8.10 15.24 1.25
C PRO A 14 -7.41 16.39 2.01
N TYR A 15 -6.69 16.10 3.09
CA TYR A 15 -6.06 17.09 3.95
C TYR A 15 -4.61 17.41 3.57
N GLY A 16 -3.98 16.58 2.74
CA GLY A 16 -2.59 16.75 2.36
C GLY A 16 -2.37 17.26 0.95
N PRO A 17 -1.11 17.53 0.56
CA PRO A 17 0.13 17.34 1.34
C PRO A 17 0.29 18.29 2.54
N SER A 18 1.28 17.95 3.44
CA SER A 18 1.66 18.82 4.56
C SER A 18 1.95 20.26 4.10
N PRO A 19 1.42 21.29 4.79
CA PRO A 19 1.76 22.69 4.49
C PRO A 19 3.26 22.98 4.60
N LYS A 20 3.99 22.34 5.55
CA LYS A 20 5.44 22.49 5.68
C LYS A 20 6.13 21.93 4.42
N ALA A 21 5.72 20.75 3.94
CA ALA A 21 6.26 20.15 2.73
C ALA A 21 5.98 21.03 1.49
N LEU A 22 4.78 21.59 1.36
CA LEU A 22 4.43 22.49 0.24
C LEU A 22 5.28 23.77 0.25
N ALA A 23 5.56 24.34 1.42
CA ALA A 23 6.42 25.53 1.55
C ALA A 23 7.87 25.24 1.08
N GLU A 24 8.41 24.05 1.37
CA GLU A 24 9.74 23.65 0.91
C GLU A 24 9.74 23.34 -0.61
N VAL A 25 8.71 22.69 -1.11
CA VAL A 25 8.53 22.45 -2.55
C VAL A 25 8.53 23.75 -3.34
N ALA A 26 7.86 24.80 -2.83
CA ALA A 26 7.83 26.10 -3.51
C ALA A 26 9.24 26.69 -3.76
N LYS A 27 10.18 26.41 -2.86
CA LYS A 27 11.58 26.88 -2.98
C LYS A 27 12.38 26.16 -4.07
N ILE A 28 12.02 24.92 -4.40
CA ILE A 28 12.75 24.11 -5.39
C ILE A 28 12.12 24.14 -6.78
N LEU A 29 10.87 24.62 -6.93
CA LEU A 29 10.21 24.69 -8.23
C LEU A 29 11.04 25.39 -9.31
N PRO A 30 11.76 26.50 -9.04
CA PRO A 30 12.63 27.12 -10.06
C PRO A 30 13.82 26.25 -10.51
N LYS A 31 14.14 25.17 -9.77
CA LYS A 31 15.27 24.28 -10.05
C LYS A 31 14.84 22.98 -10.75
N THR A 32 13.58 22.83 -11.10
CA THR A 32 13.03 21.59 -11.69
C THR A 32 13.49 21.29 -13.11
N ALA A 33 14.30 22.18 -13.72
CA ALA A 33 15.02 21.89 -14.96
C ALA A 33 16.13 20.83 -14.80
N TYR A 34 16.51 20.50 -13.58
CA TYR A 34 17.56 19.54 -13.25
C TYR A 34 16.98 18.28 -12.64
N TYR A 35 17.63 17.13 -12.87
CA TYR A 35 17.31 15.89 -12.17
C TYR A 35 17.50 16.06 -10.64
N PRO A 36 16.71 15.33 -9.83
CA PRO A 36 16.90 15.35 -8.39
C PRO A 36 18.32 14.84 -8.03
N GLY A 37 19.01 15.57 -7.18
CA GLY A 37 20.35 15.20 -6.72
C GLY A 37 20.28 14.38 -5.41
N ALA A 38 21.01 14.84 -4.40
CA ALA A 38 21.17 14.16 -3.12
C ALA A 38 19.86 13.89 -2.35
N ILE A 39 18.74 14.51 -2.72
CA ILE A 39 17.46 14.32 -2.04
C ILE A 39 16.99 12.85 -2.04
N GLU A 40 17.39 12.03 -3.01
CA GLU A 40 17.10 10.60 -3.02
C GLU A 40 17.80 9.89 -1.86
N ASP A 41 19.09 10.17 -1.69
CA ASP A 41 19.89 9.58 -0.62
C ASP A 41 19.47 10.13 0.75
N ASP A 42 19.13 11.41 0.84
CA ASP A 42 18.62 12.02 2.06
C ASP A 42 17.30 11.36 2.51
N LEU A 43 16.37 11.15 1.57
CA LEU A 43 15.09 10.50 1.86
C LEU A 43 15.28 9.02 2.25
N MET A 44 16.13 8.29 1.55
CA MET A 44 16.47 6.90 1.91
C MET A 44 17.13 6.84 3.28
N GLY A 45 18.00 7.80 3.61
CA GLY A 45 18.59 7.92 4.95
C GLY A 45 17.56 8.03 6.05
N LEU A 46 16.44 8.74 5.83
CA LEU A 46 15.32 8.78 6.79
C LEU A 46 14.66 7.40 6.97
N PHE A 47 14.47 6.64 5.89
CA PHE A 47 13.88 5.30 5.99
C PHE A 47 14.82 4.35 6.71
N MET A 48 16.11 4.36 6.37
CA MET A 48 17.14 3.57 7.03
C MET A 48 17.18 3.85 8.55
N ALA A 49 17.19 5.12 8.94
CA ALA A 49 17.22 5.51 10.34
C ALA A 49 15.93 5.08 11.08
N ARG A 50 14.75 5.33 10.49
CA ARG A 50 13.47 5.01 11.14
C ARG A 50 13.24 3.52 11.28
N HIS A 51 13.64 2.74 10.28
CA HIS A 51 13.39 1.30 10.23
C HIS A 51 14.59 0.45 10.65
N GLN A 52 15.73 1.08 10.99
CA GLN A 52 16.98 0.39 11.36
C GLN A 52 17.42 -0.61 10.28
N LEU A 53 17.48 -0.12 9.04
CA LEU A 53 17.85 -0.90 7.85
C LEU A 53 19.13 -0.36 7.22
N ASP A 54 19.84 -1.20 6.48
CA ASP A 54 20.99 -0.83 5.68
C ASP A 54 20.58 -0.28 4.30
N ARG A 55 21.53 0.35 3.59
CA ARG A 55 21.27 0.99 2.29
C ARG A 55 20.76 0.01 1.22
N GLU A 56 21.27 -1.20 1.25
CA GLU A 56 20.95 -2.29 0.33
C GLU A 56 19.56 -2.88 0.58
N GLN A 57 18.95 -2.54 1.71
CA GLN A 57 17.62 -3.01 2.08
C GLN A 57 16.50 -2.03 1.69
N VAL A 58 16.81 -0.89 1.09
CA VAL A 58 15.84 0.18 0.78
C VAL A 58 15.96 0.63 -0.66
N PHE A 59 14.83 0.88 -1.33
CA PHE A 59 14.78 1.51 -2.64
C PHE A 59 13.60 2.49 -2.75
N LEU A 60 13.72 3.45 -3.67
CA LEU A 60 12.66 4.40 -4.03
C LEU A 60 11.92 3.94 -5.28
N ALA A 61 10.63 4.29 -5.37
CA ALA A 61 9.79 4.02 -6.54
C ALA A 61 8.79 5.16 -6.79
N SER A 62 8.27 5.23 -8.00
CA SER A 62 7.23 6.20 -8.41
C SER A 62 5.84 5.78 -7.89
N GLY A 63 5.67 5.81 -6.58
CA GLY A 63 4.58 5.19 -5.81
C GLY A 63 4.83 3.71 -5.57
N SER A 64 4.16 3.10 -4.58
CA SER A 64 4.30 1.66 -4.31
C SER A 64 3.97 0.79 -5.53
N ASN A 65 3.09 1.26 -6.43
CA ASN A 65 2.74 0.53 -7.67
C ASN A 65 3.93 0.18 -8.53
N GLU A 66 4.92 1.07 -8.70
CA GLU A 66 6.12 0.75 -9.46
C GLU A 66 6.93 -0.36 -8.76
N GLY A 67 7.07 -0.30 -7.44
CA GLY A 67 7.73 -1.35 -6.67
C GLY A 67 7.01 -2.70 -6.76
N LEU A 68 5.66 -2.68 -6.71
CA LEU A 68 4.84 -3.88 -6.90
C LEU A 68 5.02 -4.47 -8.31
N GLN A 69 5.00 -3.63 -9.35
CA GLN A 69 5.20 -4.07 -10.74
C GLN A 69 6.63 -4.59 -10.94
N ALA A 70 7.64 -3.91 -10.39
CA ALA A 70 9.02 -4.33 -10.47
C ALA A 70 9.23 -5.71 -9.83
N ALA A 71 8.60 -5.98 -8.68
CA ALA A 71 8.62 -7.30 -8.06
C ALA A 71 7.95 -8.39 -8.93
N MET A 72 6.83 -8.06 -9.61
CA MET A 72 6.23 -8.99 -10.57
C MET A 72 7.15 -9.29 -11.75
N MET A 73 7.88 -8.30 -12.25
CA MET A 73 8.85 -8.49 -13.34
C MET A 73 10.09 -9.25 -12.88
N ALA A 74 10.52 -9.01 -11.65
CA ALA A 74 11.68 -9.68 -11.07
C ALA A 74 11.43 -11.18 -10.82
N PHE A 75 10.30 -11.53 -10.27
CA PHE A 75 9.99 -12.89 -9.78
C PHE A 75 8.90 -13.60 -10.57
N GLY A 76 7.82 -12.91 -10.94
CA GLY A 76 6.63 -13.54 -11.52
C GLY A 76 6.87 -14.30 -12.83
N LYS A 77 7.85 -13.89 -13.63
CA LYS A 77 8.22 -14.59 -14.88
C LYS A 77 8.94 -15.93 -14.66
N HIS A 78 9.37 -16.23 -13.45
CA HIS A 78 10.12 -17.45 -13.12
C HIS A 78 9.23 -18.57 -12.55
N GLY A 79 7.96 -18.31 -12.34
CA GLY A 79 7.00 -19.27 -11.82
C GLY A 79 5.62 -18.64 -11.67
N LYS A 80 4.75 -19.25 -10.85
CA LYS A 80 3.45 -18.68 -10.55
C LYS A 80 3.51 -17.77 -9.31
N VAL A 81 2.63 -16.77 -9.27
CA VAL A 81 2.42 -15.90 -8.12
C VAL A 81 1.20 -16.38 -7.34
N ILE A 82 1.33 -16.55 -6.02
CA ILE A 82 0.20 -16.78 -5.12
C ILE A 82 -0.32 -15.44 -4.60
N SER A 83 -1.63 -15.24 -4.62
CA SER A 83 -2.29 -14.00 -4.17
C SER A 83 -3.65 -14.31 -3.55
N PRO A 84 -4.16 -13.52 -2.58
CA PRO A 84 -5.58 -13.57 -2.22
C PRO A 84 -6.46 -13.24 -3.44
N ALA A 85 -7.63 -13.87 -3.54
CA ALA A 85 -8.53 -13.68 -4.69
C ALA A 85 -9.10 -12.26 -4.73
N LEU A 86 -9.42 -11.69 -3.57
CA LEU A 86 -9.88 -10.32 -3.45
C LEU A 86 -8.83 -9.49 -2.69
N THR A 87 -8.02 -8.76 -3.47
CA THR A 87 -6.94 -7.90 -2.96
C THR A 87 -6.66 -6.77 -3.96
N TYR A 88 -5.75 -5.86 -3.62
CA TYR A 88 -5.27 -4.88 -4.58
C TYR A 88 -4.54 -5.58 -5.73
N SER A 89 -5.00 -5.41 -6.96
CA SER A 89 -4.64 -6.30 -8.06
C SER A 89 -4.14 -5.64 -9.34
N ASP A 90 -3.98 -4.31 -9.40
CA ASP A 90 -3.58 -3.63 -10.65
C ASP A 90 -2.25 -4.19 -11.22
N HIS A 91 -1.25 -4.41 -10.36
CA HIS A 91 0.04 -5.00 -10.73
C HIS A 91 -0.08 -6.49 -11.11
N LEU A 92 -0.97 -7.24 -10.47
CA LEU A 92 -1.25 -8.64 -10.83
C LEU A 92 -1.89 -8.73 -12.21
N GLN A 93 -2.92 -7.91 -12.46
CA GLN A 93 -3.59 -7.85 -13.76
C GLN A 93 -2.64 -7.43 -14.89
N TYR A 94 -1.70 -6.52 -14.59
CA TYR A 94 -0.68 -6.15 -15.56
C TYR A 94 0.30 -7.31 -15.83
N ALA A 95 0.76 -7.98 -14.79
CA ALA A 95 1.64 -9.14 -14.91
C ALA A 95 1.00 -10.29 -15.69
N GLU A 96 -0.31 -10.56 -15.48
CA GLU A 96 -1.08 -11.56 -16.23
C GLU A 96 -1.11 -11.24 -17.74
N LYS A 97 -1.26 -9.96 -18.12
CA LYS A 97 -1.19 -9.54 -19.53
C LYS A 97 0.19 -9.78 -20.16
N LEU A 98 1.23 -9.90 -19.34
CA LEU A 98 2.60 -10.23 -19.74
C LEU A 98 2.90 -11.74 -19.62
N GLY A 99 1.90 -12.56 -19.32
CA GLY A 99 2.02 -14.01 -19.29
C GLY A 99 2.40 -14.59 -17.92
N VAL A 100 2.42 -13.79 -16.85
CA VAL A 100 2.65 -14.30 -15.49
C VAL A 100 1.42 -15.05 -15.00
N ALA A 101 1.60 -16.29 -14.54
CA ALA A 101 0.53 -17.08 -13.94
C ALA A 101 0.24 -16.60 -12.51
N VAL A 102 -1.00 -16.22 -12.22
CA VAL A 102 -1.43 -15.81 -10.86
C VAL A 102 -2.46 -16.80 -10.36
N HIS A 103 -2.13 -17.48 -9.24
CA HIS A 103 -3.06 -18.35 -8.52
C HIS A 103 -3.72 -17.56 -7.40
N ARG A 104 -5.04 -17.39 -7.50
CA ARG A 104 -5.84 -16.63 -6.53
C ARG A 104 -6.47 -17.57 -5.51
N VAL A 105 -6.07 -17.43 -4.25
CA VAL A 105 -6.60 -18.19 -3.12
C VAL A 105 -7.86 -17.48 -2.59
N PRO A 106 -9.02 -18.17 -2.50
CA PRO A 106 -10.22 -17.59 -1.94
C PRO A 106 -10.01 -17.05 -0.53
N LEU A 107 -10.73 -15.99 -0.19
CA LEU A 107 -10.81 -15.52 1.19
C LEU A 107 -11.66 -16.47 2.03
N ARG A 108 -11.53 -16.37 3.35
CA ARG A 108 -12.42 -17.06 4.29
C ARG A 108 -13.84 -16.46 4.22
N ASP A 109 -14.81 -17.15 4.79
CA ASP A 109 -16.22 -16.70 4.84
C ASP A 109 -16.39 -15.34 5.53
N ASP A 110 -15.51 -15.01 6.48
CA ASP A 110 -15.46 -13.72 7.17
C ASP A 110 -14.71 -12.62 6.38
N MET A 111 -14.34 -12.89 5.13
CA MET A 111 -13.58 -12.01 4.23
C MET A 111 -12.13 -11.77 4.66
N ALA A 112 -11.61 -12.50 5.64
CA ALA A 112 -10.19 -12.47 5.98
C ALA A 112 -9.36 -13.26 4.97
N ILE A 113 -8.08 -12.90 4.83
CA ILE A 113 -7.12 -13.65 4.02
C ILE A 113 -6.87 -15.01 4.69
N ASP A 114 -6.99 -16.09 3.93
CA ASP A 114 -6.72 -17.46 4.40
C ASP A 114 -5.22 -17.79 4.24
N LEU A 115 -4.43 -17.48 5.27
CA LEU A 115 -2.99 -17.75 5.26
C LEU A 115 -2.67 -19.23 5.20
N GLU A 116 -3.50 -20.10 5.81
CA GLU A 116 -3.29 -21.54 5.76
C GLU A 116 -3.51 -22.09 4.34
N ALA A 117 -4.59 -21.64 3.67
CA ALA A 117 -4.81 -22.02 2.28
C ALA A 117 -3.71 -21.48 1.36
N MET A 118 -3.22 -20.27 1.60
CA MET A 118 -2.08 -19.71 0.87
C MET A 118 -0.81 -20.54 1.08
N ALA A 119 -0.50 -20.95 2.32
CA ALA A 119 0.66 -21.80 2.62
C ALA A 119 0.57 -23.15 1.92
N ARG A 120 -0.62 -23.79 1.92
CA ARG A 120 -0.86 -25.05 1.18
C ARG A 120 -0.69 -24.92 -0.33
N ALA A 121 -0.92 -23.72 -0.89
CA ALA A 121 -0.78 -23.47 -2.33
C ALA A 121 0.68 -23.27 -2.77
N VAL A 122 1.62 -23.11 -1.84
CA VAL A 122 3.05 -22.94 -2.14
C VAL A 122 3.70 -24.29 -2.46
N ASP A 123 4.06 -24.47 -3.73
CA ASP A 123 4.84 -25.61 -4.24
C ASP A 123 6.08 -25.13 -5.02
N ASP A 124 6.85 -26.03 -5.59
CA ASP A 124 8.11 -25.73 -6.30
C ASP A 124 7.93 -24.87 -7.58
N SER A 125 6.70 -24.71 -8.05
CA SER A 125 6.39 -23.83 -9.20
C SER A 125 6.11 -22.38 -8.79
N VAL A 126 6.06 -22.08 -7.48
CA VAL A 126 5.78 -20.73 -6.98
C VAL A 126 7.06 -19.90 -6.94
N SER A 127 7.02 -18.70 -7.50
CA SER A 127 8.15 -17.78 -7.52
C SER A 127 7.94 -16.54 -6.65
N LEU A 128 6.68 -16.26 -6.23
CA LEU A 128 6.35 -15.12 -5.38
C LEU A 128 5.03 -15.36 -4.65
N VAL A 129 4.96 -14.95 -3.38
CA VAL A 129 3.70 -14.81 -2.64
C VAL A 129 3.42 -13.32 -2.44
N TYR A 130 2.22 -12.86 -2.78
CA TYR A 130 1.78 -11.49 -2.61
C TYR A 130 0.70 -11.37 -1.54
N LEU A 131 0.85 -10.38 -0.66
CA LEU A 131 -0.12 -9.99 0.36
C LEU A 131 -0.29 -8.47 0.36
N CYS A 132 -1.51 -7.99 0.61
CA CYS A 132 -1.81 -6.59 0.91
C CYS A 132 -2.28 -6.51 2.36
N ASN A 133 -1.53 -5.84 3.22
CA ASN A 133 -1.84 -5.78 4.65
C ASN A 133 -1.62 -4.37 5.25
N PRO A 134 -2.68 -3.66 5.64
CA PRO A 134 -4.11 -4.03 5.56
C PRO A 134 -4.62 -4.20 4.14
N ASN A 135 -5.56 -5.15 3.96
CA ASN A 135 -6.02 -5.54 2.62
C ASN A 135 -6.94 -4.49 1.98
N ASN A 136 -6.74 -4.22 0.72
CA ASN A 136 -7.64 -3.45 -0.13
C ASN A 136 -8.32 -4.43 -1.11
N PRO A 137 -9.68 -4.61 -1.09
CA PRO A 137 -10.67 -3.65 -0.63
C PRO A 137 -11.30 -3.93 0.74
N THR A 138 -11.01 -5.03 1.42
CA THR A 138 -11.72 -5.40 2.67
C THR A 138 -11.43 -4.45 3.83
N GLY A 139 -10.26 -3.80 3.82
CA GLY A 139 -9.78 -2.93 4.90
C GLY A 139 -9.22 -3.70 6.10
N MET A 140 -9.35 -5.01 6.12
CA MET A 140 -8.93 -5.84 7.25
C MET A 140 -7.41 -5.97 7.30
N ALA A 141 -6.86 -5.92 8.50
CA ALA A 141 -5.47 -6.29 8.76
C ALA A 141 -5.40 -7.74 9.24
N ILE A 142 -4.36 -8.45 8.80
CA ILE A 142 -3.99 -9.75 9.33
C ILE A 142 -3.40 -9.53 10.74
N ASP A 143 -3.68 -10.43 11.67
CA ASP A 143 -3.01 -10.41 12.97
C ASP A 143 -1.50 -10.48 12.82
N GLY A 144 -0.77 -9.65 13.57
CA GLY A 144 0.67 -9.52 13.38
C GLY A 144 1.45 -10.80 13.69
N ASP A 145 1.01 -11.58 14.68
CA ASP A 145 1.70 -12.82 15.04
C ASP A 145 1.37 -13.95 14.05
N GLU A 146 0.13 -14.01 13.54
CA GLU A 146 -0.26 -14.93 12.46
C GLU A 146 0.55 -14.63 11.19
N LEU A 147 0.67 -13.35 10.80
CA LEU A 147 1.45 -12.95 9.63
C LEU A 147 2.95 -13.24 9.80
N ARG A 148 3.52 -12.99 11.00
CA ARG A 148 4.91 -13.35 11.29
C ARG A 148 5.16 -14.84 11.21
N SER A 149 4.23 -15.65 11.73
CA SER A 149 4.31 -17.11 11.66
C SER A 149 4.32 -17.58 10.21
N PHE A 150 3.38 -17.12 9.41
CA PHE A 150 3.31 -17.38 7.97
C PHE A 150 4.59 -16.97 7.25
N CYS A 151 5.09 -15.77 7.50
CA CYS A 151 6.31 -15.27 6.89
C CYS A 151 7.55 -16.13 7.23
N ARG A 152 7.68 -16.56 8.49
CA ARG A 152 8.80 -17.44 8.90
C ARG A 152 8.75 -18.81 8.25
N GLU A 153 7.56 -19.34 8.03
CA GLU A 153 7.35 -20.63 7.35
C GLU A 153 7.65 -20.54 5.85
N ILE A 154 7.16 -19.49 5.20
CA ILE A 154 7.15 -19.41 3.73
C ILE A 154 8.41 -18.74 3.16
N SER A 155 8.92 -17.69 3.81
CA SER A 155 10.04 -16.91 3.26
C SER A 155 11.33 -17.69 3.00
N PRO A 156 11.65 -18.79 3.70
CA PRO A 156 12.81 -19.62 3.34
C PRO A 156 12.66 -20.37 2.00
N ARG A 157 11.42 -20.49 1.49
CA ARG A 157 11.11 -21.26 0.28
C ARG A 157 10.87 -20.36 -0.92
N VAL A 158 10.22 -19.22 -0.72
CA VAL A 158 9.80 -18.30 -1.78
C VAL A 158 9.74 -16.86 -1.26
N PRO A 159 10.13 -15.84 -2.05
CA PRO A 159 9.99 -14.44 -1.66
C PRO A 159 8.54 -14.08 -1.34
N ILE A 160 8.34 -13.22 -0.34
CA ILE A 160 7.04 -12.68 0.03
C ILE A 160 7.02 -11.17 -0.22
N LEU A 161 6.08 -10.70 -1.02
CA LEU A 161 5.81 -9.28 -1.26
C LEU A 161 4.62 -8.84 -0.42
N ILE A 162 4.80 -7.84 0.44
CA ILE A 162 3.75 -7.30 1.31
C ILE A 162 3.52 -5.82 0.98
N ASP A 163 2.33 -5.49 0.49
CA ASP A 163 1.93 -4.09 0.29
C ASP A 163 1.37 -3.51 1.60
N GLU A 164 2.16 -2.67 2.26
CA GLU A 164 1.81 -1.99 3.50
C GLU A 164 1.35 -0.53 3.26
N ALA A 165 0.63 -0.26 2.17
CA ALA A 165 0.22 1.09 1.78
C ALA A 165 -0.65 1.81 2.84
N TYR A 166 -1.24 1.09 3.78
CA TYR A 166 -2.11 1.62 4.83
C TYR A 166 -1.58 1.38 6.24
N ASN A 167 -0.34 0.93 6.40
CA ASN A 167 0.20 0.51 7.70
C ASN A 167 0.09 1.60 8.77
N GLU A 168 0.36 2.87 8.42
CA GLU A 168 0.30 4.00 9.34
C GLU A 168 -1.12 4.27 9.89
N LEU A 169 -2.16 3.71 9.27
CA LEU A 169 -3.57 3.84 9.69
C LEU A 169 -4.04 2.73 10.61
N THR A 170 -3.23 1.69 10.81
CA THR A 170 -3.56 0.58 11.71
C THR A 170 -3.51 1.03 13.17
N ASP A 171 -4.19 0.31 14.04
CA ASP A 171 -4.19 0.63 15.48
C ASP A 171 -2.80 0.44 16.10
N LYS A 172 -2.02 -0.51 15.58
CA LYS A 172 -0.65 -0.85 16.03
C LYS A 172 0.29 -1.01 14.83
N PRO A 173 0.77 0.09 14.21
CA PRO A 173 1.57 0.03 12.97
C PRO A 173 2.82 -0.85 13.06
N ASP A 174 3.53 -0.81 14.18
CA ASP A 174 4.74 -1.62 14.37
C ASP A 174 4.43 -3.11 14.57
N TYR A 175 3.26 -3.43 15.13
CA TYR A 175 2.82 -4.82 15.31
C TYR A 175 2.34 -5.43 13.99
N THR A 176 1.68 -4.65 13.14
CA THR A 176 1.16 -5.12 11.85
C THR A 176 2.20 -5.17 10.74
N SER A 177 3.29 -4.43 10.87
CA SER A 177 4.39 -4.42 9.89
C SER A 177 5.32 -5.61 10.06
N MET A 178 5.89 -6.08 8.94
CA MET A 178 6.89 -7.15 8.91
C MET A 178 8.33 -6.63 8.76
N VAL A 179 8.57 -5.36 9.05
CA VAL A 179 9.91 -4.75 8.96
C VAL A 179 10.92 -5.42 9.91
N ASP A 180 10.46 -5.90 11.07
CA ASP A 180 11.30 -6.66 12.00
C ASP A 180 11.87 -7.96 11.37
N LEU A 181 11.10 -8.64 10.53
CA LEU A 181 11.57 -9.82 9.80
C LEU A 181 12.55 -9.43 8.68
N VAL A 182 12.35 -8.28 8.02
CA VAL A 182 13.32 -7.74 7.04
C VAL A 182 14.66 -7.47 7.72
N ARG A 183 14.67 -6.86 8.91
CA ARG A 183 15.89 -6.69 9.72
C ARG A 183 16.55 -8.02 10.10
N GLY A 184 15.73 -9.03 10.33
CA GLY A 184 16.20 -10.40 10.61
C GLY A 184 16.69 -11.18 9.40
N GLY A 185 16.72 -10.57 8.20
CA GLY A 185 17.20 -11.21 6.96
C GLY A 185 16.20 -12.18 6.32
N ALA A 186 14.90 -12.07 6.64
CA ALA A 186 13.88 -12.87 5.98
C ALA A 186 13.71 -12.44 4.50
N ASN A 187 13.39 -13.40 3.64
CA ASN A 187 13.21 -13.21 2.20
C ASN A 187 11.87 -12.50 1.88
N ILE A 188 11.75 -11.26 2.37
CA ILE A 188 10.54 -10.43 2.32
C ILE A 188 10.84 -9.10 1.65
N LEU A 189 9.89 -8.61 0.87
CA LEU A 189 9.83 -7.26 0.34
C LEU A 189 8.57 -6.57 0.83
N ILE A 190 8.71 -5.41 1.44
CA ILE A 190 7.60 -4.53 1.86
C ILE A 190 7.56 -3.34 0.92
N THR A 191 6.38 -2.93 0.48
CA THR A 191 6.18 -1.66 -0.23
C THR A 191 5.32 -0.71 0.60
N ARG A 192 5.68 0.59 0.58
CA ARG A 192 4.93 1.69 1.20
C ARG A 192 4.78 2.87 0.25
N THR A 193 3.83 3.76 0.55
CA THR A 193 3.48 4.85 -0.35
C THR A 193 3.23 6.16 0.38
N PHE A 194 3.58 7.27 -0.26
CA PHE A 194 3.17 8.61 0.17
C PHE A 194 1.78 9.02 -0.32
N SER A 195 1.10 8.15 -1.06
CA SER A 195 -0.21 8.45 -1.66
C SER A 195 -1.36 8.51 -0.64
N LYS A 196 -1.21 7.90 0.55
CA LYS A 196 -2.31 7.72 1.51
C LYS A 196 -2.20 8.72 2.66
N ILE A 197 -1.66 8.36 3.81
CA ILE A 197 -1.62 9.22 4.99
C ILE A 197 -0.95 10.58 4.73
N PHE A 198 0.07 10.61 3.88
CA PHE A 198 0.81 11.83 3.53
C PHE A 198 0.06 12.74 2.53
N GLY A 199 -1.04 12.28 1.92
CA GLY A 199 -1.85 13.08 0.99
C GLY A 199 -1.16 13.43 -0.34
N MET A 200 -0.21 12.63 -0.79
CA MET A 200 0.66 12.93 -1.94
C MET A 200 0.41 12.01 -3.15
N ALA A 201 -0.83 11.55 -3.34
CA ALA A 201 -1.16 10.60 -4.41
C ALA A 201 -0.73 11.07 -5.81
N GLY A 202 -0.86 12.37 -6.10
CA GLY A 202 -0.48 12.98 -7.38
C GLY A 202 1.02 13.15 -7.59
N LEU A 203 1.83 13.11 -6.53
CA LEU A 203 3.29 13.32 -6.61
C LEU A 203 4.06 12.04 -6.88
N ARG A 204 3.42 10.89 -6.82
CA ARG A 204 3.98 9.60 -7.21
C ARG A 204 5.29 9.26 -6.49
N VAL A 205 5.25 9.12 -5.17
CA VAL A 205 6.39 8.67 -4.35
C VAL A 205 5.99 7.44 -3.54
N GLY A 206 6.86 6.45 -3.54
CA GLY A 206 6.79 5.25 -2.73
C GLY A 206 8.18 4.70 -2.48
N TYR A 207 8.28 3.70 -1.67
CA TYR A 207 9.53 3.02 -1.34
C TYR A 207 9.30 1.56 -1.00
N GLY A 208 10.36 0.79 -1.10
CA GLY A 208 10.37 -0.59 -0.64
C GLY A 208 11.47 -0.85 0.36
N MET A 209 11.26 -1.87 1.19
CA MET A 209 12.20 -2.37 2.20
C MET A 209 12.23 -3.90 2.11
N GLY A 210 13.41 -4.50 2.07
CA GLY A 210 13.46 -5.96 1.91
C GLY A 210 14.85 -6.55 2.13
N HIS A 211 14.93 -7.86 1.92
CA HIS A 211 16.19 -8.54 1.87
C HIS A 211 17.09 -7.95 0.77
N PRO A 212 18.40 -7.73 0.98
CA PRO A 212 19.27 -7.08 -0.01
C PRO A 212 19.20 -7.71 -1.40
N ASP A 213 19.20 -9.03 -1.52
CA ASP A 213 19.13 -9.72 -2.81
C ASP A 213 17.81 -9.47 -3.53
N ILE A 214 16.69 -9.39 -2.79
CA ILE A 214 15.38 -9.03 -3.37
C ILE A 214 15.39 -7.59 -3.84
N VAL A 215 15.87 -6.68 -2.99
CA VAL A 215 15.91 -5.24 -3.30
C VAL A 215 16.78 -5.00 -4.54
N SER A 216 17.93 -5.66 -4.67
CA SER A 216 18.78 -5.57 -5.85
C SER A 216 18.03 -5.93 -7.12
N VAL A 217 17.44 -7.14 -7.17
CA VAL A 217 16.73 -7.64 -8.37
C VAL A 217 15.49 -6.80 -8.70
N VAL A 218 14.77 -6.35 -7.67
CA VAL A 218 13.58 -5.49 -7.86
C VAL A 218 14.00 -4.10 -8.37
N ASN A 219 15.05 -3.52 -7.81
CA ASN A 219 15.54 -2.20 -8.21
C ASN A 219 16.02 -2.17 -9.67
N ASP A 220 16.56 -3.27 -10.20
CA ASP A 220 16.91 -3.41 -11.62
C ASP A 220 15.69 -3.34 -12.55
N ASN A 221 14.49 -3.54 -12.00
CA ASN A 221 13.21 -3.43 -12.72
C ASN A 221 12.44 -2.12 -12.42
N VAL A 222 13.00 -1.23 -11.60
CA VAL A 222 12.46 0.12 -11.35
C VAL A 222 13.04 1.06 -12.40
N MET A 223 12.27 1.37 -13.44
CA MET A 223 12.78 2.07 -14.62
C MET A 223 12.54 3.57 -14.61
N ALA A 224 11.50 4.05 -13.94
CA ALA A 224 11.13 5.46 -14.00
C ALA A 224 12.11 6.33 -13.19
N TRP A 225 12.59 7.43 -13.80
CA TRP A 225 13.19 8.50 -13.04
C TRP A 225 12.18 9.11 -12.08
N ARG A 226 12.57 9.30 -10.81
CA ARG A 226 11.68 9.76 -9.76
C ARG A 226 11.31 11.22 -9.95
N ASN A 227 10.11 11.57 -9.55
CA ASN A 227 9.65 12.96 -9.55
C ASN A 227 10.41 13.75 -8.48
N GLY A 228 11.33 14.62 -8.88
CA GLY A 228 12.14 15.42 -7.95
C GLY A 228 11.31 16.28 -7.01
N VAL A 229 10.24 16.92 -7.50
CA VAL A 229 9.30 17.68 -6.65
C VAL A 229 8.65 16.77 -5.62
N GLY A 230 8.26 15.56 -6.03
CA GLY A 230 7.70 14.54 -5.16
C GLY A 230 8.67 14.11 -4.06
N LEU A 231 9.94 13.92 -4.38
CA LEU A 231 10.97 13.53 -3.42
C LEU A 231 11.20 14.60 -2.35
N TYR A 232 11.29 15.87 -2.74
CA TYR A 232 11.38 16.99 -1.77
C TYR A 232 10.15 17.05 -0.88
N ALA A 233 8.95 16.91 -1.47
CA ALA A 233 7.71 16.86 -0.70
C ALA A 233 7.70 15.66 0.27
N ALA A 234 8.15 14.49 -0.18
CA ALA A 234 8.19 13.28 0.63
C ALA A 234 9.14 13.42 1.82
N TYR A 235 10.34 13.94 1.58
CA TYR A 235 11.33 14.19 2.64
C TYR A 235 10.74 15.05 3.76
N HIS A 236 10.18 16.20 3.41
CA HIS A 236 9.63 17.11 4.41
C HIS A 236 8.31 16.62 5.03
N SER A 237 7.49 15.88 4.28
CA SER A 237 6.27 15.26 4.83
C SER A 237 6.60 14.13 5.80
N TYR A 238 7.67 13.37 5.56
CA TYR A 238 8.09 12.27 6.41
C TYR A 238 8.58 12.74 7.79
N LEU A 239 9.13 13.95 7.84
CA LEU A 239 9.58 14.62 9.07
C LEU A 239 8.44 15.38 9.78
N ASP A 240 7.28 15.57 9.16
CA ASP A 240 6.17 16.33 9.76
C ASP A 240 5.22 15.40 10.53
N GLU A 241 5.67 14.99 11.72
CA GLU A 241 4.90 14.08 12.60
C GLU A 241 3.55 14.70 13.02
N ASP A 242 3.47 16.02 13.20
CA ASP A 242 2.23 16.71 13.53
C ASP A 242 1.17 16.53 12.43
N PHE A 243 1.59 16.65 11.15
CA PHE A 243 0.68 16.45 10.03
C PHE A 243 0.27 14.99 9.87
N ILE A 244 1.19 14.05 10.11
CA ILE A 244 0.89 12.60 10.07
C ILE A 244 -0.15 12.28 11.15
N ALA A 245 0.05 12.76 12.37
CA ALA A 245 -0.89 12.56 13.49
C ALA A 245 -2.26 13.19 13.20
N PHE A 246 -2.29 14.43 12.69
CA PHE A 246 -3.50 15.12 12.26
C PHE A 246 -4.25 14.35 11.18
N SER A 247 -3.54 13.92 10.11
CA SER A 247 -4.14 13.16 9.02
C SER A 247 -4.74 11.84 9.50
N ARG A 248 -4.00 11.13 10.36
CA ARG A 248 -4.47 9.89 10.97
C ARG A 248 -5.75 10.11 11.77
N ASP A 249 -5.77 11.10 12.66
CA ASP A 249 -6.95 11.42 13.46
C ASP A 249 -8.18 11.70 12.58
N LYS A 250 -8.03 12.55 11.55
CA LYS A 250 -9.13 12.91 10.65
C LYS A 250 -9.65 11.72 9.84
N ILE A 251 -8.76 10.86 9.35
CA ILE A 251 -9.14 9.65 8.63
C ILE A 251 -9.90 8.70 9.56
N LEU A 252 -9.40 8.46 10.78
CA LEU A 252 -10.06 7.58 11.75
C LEU A 252 -11.43 8.14 12.18
N GLN A 253 -11.56 9.45 12.40
CA GLN A 253 -12.85 10.11 12.63
C GLN A 253 -13.83 9.84 11.48
N GLY A 254 -13.41 10.09 10.24
CA GLY A 254 -14.23 9.86 9.05
C GLY A 254 -14.68 8.41 8.92
N ARG A 255 -13.77 7.45 9.12
CA ARG A 255 -14.06 6.02 9.14
C ARG A 255 -15.10 5.68 10.23
N GLY A 256 -14.93 6.22 11.42
CA GLY A 256 -15.88 6.04 12.52
C GLY A 256 -17.28 6.55 12.20
N MET A 257 -17.39 7.72 11.57
CA MET A 257 -18.68 8.30 11.14
C MET A 257 -19.37 7.43 10.09
N VAL A 258 -18.63 6.89 9.12
CA VAL A 258 -19.16 6.00 8.08
C VAL A 258 -19.64 4.69 8.71
N ASN A 259 -18.84 4.06 9.56
CA ASN A 259 -19.20 2.82 10.27
C ASN A 259 -20.47 3.01 11.11
N ALA A 260 -20.54 4.09 11.90
CA ALA A 260 -21.72 4.40 12.71
C ALA A 260 -22.97 4.61 11.84
N THR A 261 -22.80 5.19 10.64
CA THR A 261 -23.91 5.38 9.70
C THR A 261 -24.41 4.05 9.15
N PHE A 262 -23.52 3.16 8.71
CA PHE A 262 -23.92 1.82 8.25
C PHE A 262 -24.66 1.05 9.33
N ARG A 263 -24.12 1.01 10.57
CA ARG A 263 -24.76 0.33 11.70
C ARG A 263 -26.15 0.85 12.02
N ARG A 264 -26.37 2.18 11.93
CA ARG A 264 -27.73 2.77 12.11
C ARG A 264 -28.72 2.28 11.05
N HIS A 265 -28.25 1.80 9.92
CA HIS A 265 -29.08 1.22 8.86
C HIS A 265 -29.07 -0.32 8.86
N GLY A 266 -28.60 -0.96 9.93
CA GLY A 266 -28.58 -2.41 10.07
C GLY A 266 -27.52 -3.12 9.22
N ILE A 267 -26.50 -2.36 8.73
CA ILE A 267 -25.40 -2.89 7.94
C ILE A 267 -24.15 -2.92 8.84
N GLU A 268 -23.53 -4.09 9.01
CA GLU A 268 -22.26 -4.20 9.72
C GLU A 268 -21.10 -4.16 8.71
N PRO A 269 -20.26 -3.11 8.71
CA PRO A 269 -19.10 -3.06 7.86
C PRO A 269 -17.96 -3.95 8.38
N LEU A 270 -17.08 -4.41 7.49
CA LEU A 270 -15.89 -5.14 7.89
C LEU A 270 -14.98 -4.25 8.79
N PRO A 271 -14.22 -4.86 9.72
CA PRO A 271 -13.34 -4.14 10.64
C PRO A 271 -12.13 -3.55 9.90
N SER A 272 -12.30 -2.34 9.36
CA SER A 272 -11.27 -1.69 8.58
C SER A 272 -10.16 -1.08 9.43
N GLN A 273 -8.92 -1.26 8.99
CA GLN A 273 -7.69 -0.64 9.49
C GLN A 273 -7.10 0.34 8.44
N THR A 274 -7.94 0.85 7.51
CA THR A 274 -7.53 1.69 6.38
C THR A 274 -8.28 3.03 6.36
N SER A 275 -8.14 3.79 5.28
CA SER A 275 -8.88 5.04 5.01
C SER A 275 -10.26 4.83 4.37
N PHE A 276 -10.74 3.60 4.24
CA PHE A 276 -12.01 3.26 3.61
C PHE A 276 -12.77 2.20 4.40
N VAL A 277 -14.02 1.98 4.02
CA VAL A 277 -14.92 1.00 4.62
C VAL A 277 -15.44 0.07 3.53
N TYR A 278 -15.45 -1.23 3.81
CA TYR A 278 -16.07 -2.25 2.98
C TYR A 278 -17.28 -2.84 3.70
N ALA A 279 -18.43 -2.88 3.02
CA ALA A 279 -19.66 -3.39 3.62
C ALA A 279 -20.55 -4.01 2.54
N ASP A 280 -21.20 -5.13 2.87
CA ASP A 280 -22.34 -5.63 2.11
C ASP A 280 -23.56 -4.76 2.39
N ILE A 281 -23.93 -3.94 1.42
CA ILE A 281 -25.11 -3.05 1.54
C ILE A 281 -26.42 -3.78 1.32
N GLN A 282 -26.41 -5.09 1.06
CA GLN A 282 -27.59 -5.95 0.83
C GLN A 282 -28.53 -5.41 -0.28
N ARG A 283 -27.95 -4.73 -1.25
CA ARG A 283 -28.62 -4.08 -2.40
C ARG A 283 -27.68 -4.04 -3.56
N ASP A 284 -28.23 -3.77 -4.75
CA ASP A 284 -27.44 -3.53 -5.96
C ASP A 284 -26.48 -2.35 -5.74
N ALA A 285 -25.17 -2.64 -5.78
CA ALA A 285 -24.10 -1.68 -5.52
C ALA A 285 -23.98 -0.63 -6.64
N ASP A 286 -24.31 -0.96 -7.88
CA ASP A 286 -24.25 -0.02 -9.00
C ASP A 286 -25.43 0.97 -8.96
N VAL A 287 -26.61 0.51 -8.55
CA VAL A 287 -27.75 1.40 -8.26
C VAL A 287 -27.42 2.35 -7.10
N PHE A 288 -26.80 1.85 -6.03
CA PHE A 288 -26.37 2.68 -4.91
C PHE A 288 -25.33 3.73 -5.36
N LYS A 289 -24.30 3.31 -6.10
CA LYS A 289 -23.27 4.17 -6.68
C LYS A 289 -23.87 5.25 -7.57
N ALA A 290 -24.85 4.92 -8.41
CA ALA A 290 -25.57 5.89 -9.26
C ALA A 290 -26.33 6.93 -8.43
N LYS A 291 -27.01 6.50 -7.35
CA LYS A 291 -27.71 7.42 -6.42
C LYS A 291 -26.74 8.37 -5.69
N MET A 292 -25.57 7.87 -5.29
CA MET A 292 -24.52 8.71 -4.69
C MET A 292 -23.96 9.70 -5.72
N ALA A 293 -23.70 9.24 -6.94
CA ALA A 293 -23.22 10.10 -8.03
C ALA A 293 -24.20 11.24 -8.38
N ALA A 294 -25.51 10.98 -8.34
CA ALA A 294 -26.55 12.00 -8.52
C ALA A 294 -26.52 13.09 -7.43
N ARG A 295 -25.87 12.82 -6.29
CA ARG A 295 -25.62 13.78 -5.20
C ARG A 295 -24.19 14.35 -5.21
N ASN A 296 -23.50 14.24 -6.33
CA ASN A 296 -22.08 14.63 -6.48
C ASN A 296 -21.10 13.87 -5.55
N ILE A 297 -21.45 12.68 -5.08
CA ILE A 297 -20.59 11.84 -4.25
C ILE A 297 -20.08 10.66 -5.10
N LYS A 298 -18.79 10.64 -5.40
CA LYS A 298 -18.16 9.57 -6.18
C LYS A 298 -17.59 8.51 -5.24
N ILE A 299 -18.17 7.34 -5.28
CA ILE A 299 -17.73 6.16 -4.53
C ILE A 299 -17.30 5.03 -5.48
N ARG A 300 -16.63 4.03 -4.95
CA ARG A 300 -16.35 2.77 -5.65
C ARG A 300 -17.66 1.99 -5.83
N GLY A 301 -17.73 1.17 -6.88
CA GLY A 301 -18.81 0.21 -7.08
C GLY A 301 -18.50 -1.14 -6.44
N ILE A 302 -19.08 -2.19 -7.02
CA ILE A 302 -18.85 -3.58 -6.62
C ILE A 302 -17.38 -3.99 -6.85
N TYR A 303 -16.92 -4.91 -6.03
CA TYR A 303 -15.65 -5.60 -6.16
C TYR A 303 -15.87 -7.08 -6.38
#